data_7d1ce6f438761ce246ff90e7cc8c4635
#
_entry.id   7d1ce6f438761ce246ff90e7cc8c4635
#
_cell.length_a   1.000
_cell.length_b   1.000
_cell.length_c   1.000
_cell.angle_alpha   90.00
_cell.angle_beta   90.00
_cell.angle_gamma   90.00
#
_symmetry.space_group_name_H-M   'P 1'
#
loop_
_entity.id
_entity.type
_entity.pdbx_description
1 polymer ?
#
loop_
_entity_poly.entity_id
_entity_poly.type
_entity_poly.pdbx_seq_one_letter_code
_entity_poly.pdbx_strand_id
1 'polypeptide(L)'
;MADALAEQIAACGMHLQTGLVGTPHLLHELSRYGHGETAWSLLLRKEYPGWLYPISKGATTMWEHWDGIRPDGSFWDEDMNSYNHYAYGSVADWVFGVACGIQPAEPGFARVRIAPLPDPRLDSLEAVLDTVHGRIRSAWKYTEHGIRYEIDTPVPAEIVLDGKIRTVGKGSYLFGTQL
;
A
#
# COMPACT_ATOMS: atom_id res chain seq x y z
N MET A 1 -4.10 7.59 -20.19
CA MET A 1 -3.34 6.31 -20.03
C MET A 1 -3.74 5.60 -18.74
N ALA A 2 -3.67 6.25 -17.58
CA ALA A 2 -4.10 5.64 -16.30
C ALA A 2 -5.60 5.29 -16.28
N ASP A 3 -6.46 6.14 -16.83
CA ASP A 3 -7.90 5.86 -16.98
C ASP A 3 -8.14 4.59 -17.81
N ALA A 4 -7.47 4.44 -18.94
CA ALA A 4 -7.57 3.24 -19.78
C ALA A 4 -7.07 1.98 -19.05
N LEU A 5 -6.05 2.12 -18.17
CA LEU A 5 -5.59 1.02 -17.33
C LEU A 5 -6.65 0.63 -16.29
N ALA A 6 -7.25 1.60 -15.62
CA ALA A 6 -8.31 1.37 -14.64
C ALA A 6 -9.56 0.75 -15.31
N GLU A 7 -9.94 1.23 -16.49
CA GLU A 7 -11.03 0.66 -17.29
C GLU A 7 -10.74 -0.80 -17.69
N GLN A 8 -9.52 -1.11 -18.10
CA GLN A 8 -9.11 -2.48 -18.44
C GLN A 8 -9.16 -3.40 -17.23
N ILE A 9 -8.70 -2.94 -16.06
CA ILE A 9 -8.78 -3.70 -14.81
C ILE A 9 -10.25 -3.98 -14.46
N ALA A 10 -11.11 -2.99 -14.57
CA ALA A 10 -12.55 -3.14 -14.34
C ALA A 10 -13.18 -4.14 -15.33
N ALA A 11 -12.85 -4.04 -16.62
CA ALA A 11 -13.33 -4.96 -17.65
C ALA A 11 -12.87 -6.41 -17.42
N CYS A 12 -11.71 -6.60 -16.78
CA CYS A 12 -11.20 -7.91 -16.35
C CYS A 12 -11.72 -8.35 -14.97
N GLY A 13 -12.79 -7.75 -14.46
CA GLY A 13 -13.40 -8.11 -13.17
C GLY A 13 -12.58 -7.74 -11.95
N MET A 14 -11.81 -6.66 -12.00
CA MET A 14 -10.93 -6.18 -10.93
C MET A 14 -9.85 -7.20 -10.54
N HIS A 15 -9.30 -7.92 -11.50
CA HIS A 15 -8.21 -8.87 -11.28
C HIS A 15 -6.86 -8.31 -11.73
N LEU A 16 -5.80 -8.71 -11.03
CA LEU A 16 -4.43 -8.47 -11.46
C LEU A 16 -4.17 -9.19 -12.79
N GLN A 17 -3.57 -8.45 -13.74
CA GLN A 17 -3.17 -8.98 -15.06
C GLN A 17 -1.65 -8.86 -15.25
N THR A 18 -0.95 -8.38 -14.22
CA THR A 18 0.49 -8.14 -14.27
C THR A 18 1.26 -9.29 -13.63
N GLY A 19 2.41 -9.61 -14.20
CA GLY A 19 3.41 -10.50 -13.61
C GLY A 19 4.44 -9.72 -12.77
N LEU A 20 5.58 -10.37 -12.50
CA LEU A 20 6.63 -9.88 -11.60
C LEU A 20 7.14 -8.47 -11.93
N VAL A 21 7.23 -8.12 -13.21
CA VAL A 21 7.76 -6.81 -13.66
C VAL A 21 6.74 -5.69 -13.52
N GLY A 22 5.47 -5.94 -13.83
CA GLY A 22 4.43 -4.90 -13.81
C GLY A 22 3.81 -4.67 -12.44
N THR A 23 3.69 -5.70 -11.63
CA THR A 23 3.00 -5.64 -10.34
C THR A 23 3.58 -4.60 -9.37
N PRO A 24 4.91 -4.41 -9.23
CA PRO A 24 5.49 -3.39 -8.34
C PRO A 24 5.05 -1.96 -8.64
N HIS A 25 4.72 -1.67 -9.89
CA HIS A 25 4.38 -0.31 -10.35
C HIS A 25 2.88 -0.05 -10.36
N LEU A 26 2.07 -1.10 -10.44
CA LEU A 26 0.64 -1.00 -10.74
C LEU A 26 -0.11 -0.13 -9.73
N LEU A 27 0.00 -0.44 -8.44
CA LEU A 27 -0.73 0.28 -7.39
C LEU A 27 -0.25 1.72 -7.25
N HIS A 28 1.05 1.97 -7.46
CA HIS A 28 1.62 3.31 -7.45
C HIS A 28 1.05 4.18 -8.57
N GLU A 29 1.03 3.66 -9.80
CA GLU A 29 0.53 4.42 -10.95
C GLU A 29 -0.98 4.66 -10.86
N LEU A 30 -1.75 3.66 -10.42
CA LEU A 30 -3.18 3.86 -10.16
C LEU A 30 -3.40 4.98 -9.12
N SER A 31 -2.72 4.93 -8.00
CA SER A 31 -2.87 5.92 -6.92
C SER A 31 -2.42 7.31 -7.34
N ARG A 32 -1.29 7.41 -8.08
CA ARG A 32 -0.73 8.68 -8.59
C ARG A 32 -1.72 9.44 -9.46
N TYR A 33 -2.52 8.73 -10.24
CA TYR A 33 -3.45 9.30 -11.21
C TYR A 33 -4.93 9.26 -10.77
N GLY A 34 -5.17 9.15 -9.45
CA GLY A 34 -6.50 9.30 -8.87
C GLY A 34 -7.35 8.02 -8.81
N HIS A 35 -6.78 6.86 -9.16
CA HIS A 35 -7.45 5.56 -9.08
C HIS A 35 -7.09 4.79 -7.80
N GLY A 36 -6.99 5.49 -6.66
CA GLY A 36 -6.63 4.89 -5.37
C GLY A 36 -7.61 3.81 -4.91
N GLU A 37 -8.91 3.99 -5.17
CA GLU A 37 -9.93 2.98 -4.87
C GLU A 37 -9.68 1.67 -5.62
N THR A 38 -9.28 1.76 -6.91
CA THR A 38 -8.91 0.60 -7.71
C THR A 38 -7.68 -0.09 -7.13
N ALA A 39 -6.66 0.68 -6.72
CA ALA A 39 -5.46 0.14 -6.09
C ALA A 39 -5.79 -0.63 -4.81
N TRP A 40 -6.60 -0.05 -3.92
CA TRP A 40 -7.07 -0.72 -2.72
C TRP A 40 -7.91 -1.98 -3.02
N SER A 41 -8.77 -1.92 -4.04
CA SER A 41 -9.59 -3.06 -4.45
C SER A 41 -8.75 -4.24 -4.92
N LEU A 42 -7.68 -3.98 -5.66
CA LEU A 42 -6.72 -5.01 -6.07
C LEU A 42 -5.96 -5.60 -4.87
N LEU A 43 -5.49 -4.76 -3.95
CA LEU A 43 -4.76 -5.21 -2.76
C LEU A 43 -5.61 -6.08 -1.85
N LEU A 44 -6.87 -5.67 -1.60
CA LEU A 44 -7.76 -6.32 -0.64
C LEU A 44 -8.54 -7.50 -1.23
N ARG A 45 -8.30 -7.84 -2.50
CA ARG A 45 -8.95 -8.98 -3.15
C ARG A 45 -8.46 -10.30 -2.57
N LYS A 46 -9.41 -11.18 -2.24
CA LYS A 46 -9.13 -12.50 -1.64
C LYS A 46 -9.01 -13.61 -2.66
N GLU A 47 -9.57 -13.40 -3.86
CA GLU A 47 -9.53 -14.36 -4.94
C GLU A 47 -8.22 -14.26 -5.74
N TYR A 48 -7.87 -15.35 -6.43
CA TYR A 48 -6.78 -15.40 -7.39
C TYR A 48 -7.08 -14.52 -8.63
N PRO A 49 -6.08 -13.82 -9.18
CA PRO A 49 -4.76 -13.56 -8.62
C PRO A 49 -4.78 -12.37 -7.65
N GLY A 50 -4.03 -12.45 -6.55
CA GLY A 50 -3.96 -11.35 -5.57
C GLY A 50 -3.18 -11.74 -4.31
N TRP A 51 -2.77 -10.73 -3.55
CA TRP A 51 -1.94 -10.89 -2.34
C TRP A 51 -2.64 -11.67 -1.22
N LEU A 52 -3.96 -11.54 -1.09
CA LEU A 52 -4.69 -12.22 -0.02
C LEU A 52 -5.04 -13.67 -0.36
N TYR A 53 -4.95 -14.09 -1.62
CA TYR A 53 -5.20 -15.47 -2.01
C TYR A 53 -4.20 -16.45 -1.36
N PRO A 54 -2.86 -16.27 -1.47
CA PRO A 54 -1.90 -17.12 -0.76
C PRO A 54 -2.16 -17.18 0.76
N ILE A 55 -2.52 -16.05 1.37
CA ILE A 55 -2.84 -15.98 2.81
C ILE A 55 -4.05 -16.88 3.12
N SER A 56 -5.07 -16.89 2.27
CA SER A 56 -6.24 -17.79 2.43
C SER A 56 -5.90 -19.28 2.33
N LYS A 57 -4.74 -19.60 1.74
CA LYS A 57 -4.17 -20.95 1.64
C LYS A 57 -3.16 -21.26 2.75
N GLY A 58 -3.02 -20.37 3.76
CA GLY A 58 -2.13 -20.53 4.89
C GLY A 58 -0.70 -20.08 4.66
N ALA A 59 -0.44 -19.25 3.62
CA ALA A 59 0.88 -18.71 3.38
C ALA A 59 1.36 -17.83 4.56
N THR A 60 2.61 -18.04 4.96
CA THR A 60 3.33 -17.23 5.95
C THR A 60 4.51 -16.47 5.32
N THR A 61 4.72 -16.68 4.03
CA THR A 61 5.78 -16.09 3.21
C THR A 61 5.18 -15.59 1.90
N MET A 62 5.92 -14.75 1.16
CA MET A 62 5.54 -14.34 -0.19
C MET A 62 5.89 -15.43 -1.19
N TRP A 63 4.90 -15.85 -2.00
CA TRP A 63 5.07 -16.86 -3.01
C TRP A 63 5.49 -16.26 -4.36
N GLU A 64 6.19 -17.03 -5.18
CA GLU A 64 6.58 -16.67 -6.54
C GLU A 64 5.36 -16.60 -7.47
N HIS A 65 4.44 -17.55 -7.32
CA HIS A 65 3.18 -17.59 -8.07
C HIS A 65 2.00 -17.31 -7.14
N TRP A 66 1.04 -16.52 -7.61
CA TRP A 66 -0.17 -16.24 -6.84
C TRP A 66 -0.91 -17.52 -6.42
N ASP A 67 -0.92 -18.54 -7.30
CA ASP A 67 -1.51 -19.86 -7.11
C ASP A 67 -0.46 -20.94 -6.87
N GLY A 68 0.60 -20.65 -6.16
CA GLY A 68 1.59 -21.65 -5.75
C GLY A 68 0.94 -22.92 -5.19
N ILE A 69 -0.20 -22.75 -4.47
CA ILE A 69 -1.16 -23.81 -4.18
C ILE A 69 -2.49 -23.43 -4.84
N ARG A 70 -2.95 -24.24 -5.78
CA ARG A 70 -4.19 -24.02 -6.53
C ARG A 70 -5.44 -24.20 -5.67
N PRO A 71 -6.63 -23.79 -6.15
CA PRO A 71 -7.89 -23.97 -5.41
C PRO A 71 -8.16 -25.43 -5.01
N ASP A 72 -7.80 -26.40 -5.84
CA ASP A 72 -7.95 -27.83 -5.60
C ASP A 72 -6.88 -28.44 -4.66
N GLY A 73 -5.92 -27.62 -4.20
CA GLY A 73 -4.82 -28.04 -3.33
C GLY A 73 -3.59 -28.57 -4.05
N SER A 74 -3.61 -28.67 -5.37
CA SER A 74 -2.44 -29.06 -6.16
C SER A 74 -1.42 -27.91 -6.21
N PHE A 75 -0.14 -28.25 -6.45
CA PHE A 75 0.92 -27.25 -6.66
C PHE A 75 0.84 -26.68 -8.07
N TRP A 76 1.28 -25.40 -8.23
CA TRP A 76 1.38 -24.75 -9.52
C TRP A 76 2.34 -25.53 -10.46
N ASP A 77 3.49 -25.87 -9.92
CA ASP A 77 4.51 -26.71 -10.57
C ASP A 77 5.30 -27.43 -9.46
N GLU A 78 5.66 -28.71 -9.68
CA GLU A 78 6.39 -29.49 -8.69
C GLU A 78 7.87 -29.17 -8.68
N ASP A 79 8.45 -28.78 -9.83
CA ASP A 79 9.88 -28.57 -10.03
C ASP A 79 10.26 -27.09 -9.98
N MET A 80 9.35 -26.17 -10.26
CA MET A 80 9.62 -24.72 -10.36
C MET A 80 8.55 -23.90 -9.64
N ASN A 81 8.59 -23.91 -8.31
CA ASN A 81 7.63 -23.17 -7.47
C ASN A 81 8.29 -22.76 -6.16
N SER A 82 8.56 -21.47 -5.98
CA SER A 82 9.13 -20.95 -4.74
C SER A 82 8.05 -20.38 -3.81
N TYR A 83 8.04 -20.87 -2.58
CA TYR A 83 7.20 -20.34 -1.50
C TYR A 83 7.88 -19.24 -0.69
N ASN A 84 9.06 -18.81 -1.07
CA ASN A 84 9.81 -17.73 -0.44
C ASN A 84 10.49 -16.86 -1.51
N HIS A 85 9.68 -16.07 -2.22
CA HIS A 85 10.11 -15.23 -3.32
C HIS A 85 9.68 -13.77 -3.09
N TYR A 86 10.63 -12.84 -3.17
CA TYR A 86 10.42 -11.44 -2.74
C TYR A 86 9.54 -10.59 -3.68
N ALA A 87 9.41 -10.95 -4.96
CA ALA A 87 8.92 -10.03 -5.99
C ALA A 87 7.57 -9.37 -5.70
N TYR A 88 6.57 -10.14 -5.33
CA TYR A 88 5.26 -9.58 -4.97
C TYR A 88 5.23 -8.90 -3.60
N GLY A 89 6.25 -9.12 -2.78
CA GLY A 89 6.47 -8.40 -1.52
C GLY A 89 6.79 -6.91 -1.72
N SER A 90 7.12 -6.50 -2.94
CA SER A 90 7.25 -5.09 -3.34
C SER A 90 6.01 -4.25 -3.04
N VAL A 91 4.83 -4.87 -2.85
CA VAL A 91 3.62 -4.17 -2.39
C VAL A 91 3.81 -3.42 -1.07
N ALA A 92 4.76 -3.85 -0.24
CA ALA A 92 5.11 -3.16 1.00
C ALA A 92 5.55 -1.70 0.75
N ASP A 93 6.24 -1.43 -0.36
CA ASP A 93 6.59 -0.07 -0.76
C ASP A 93 5.36 0.81 -0.98
N TRP A 94 4.32 0.29 -1.62
CA TRP A 94 3.05 0.98 -1.77
C TRP A 94 2.34 1.18 -0.42
N VAL A 95 2.35 0.17 0.45
CA VAL A 95 1.73 0.29 1.78
C VAL A 95 2.41 1.38 2.61
N PHE A 96 3.74 1.42 2.65
CA PHE A 96 4.48 2.47 3.35
C PHE A 96 4.35 3.83 2.66
N GLY A 97 4.60 3.88 1.34
CA GLY A 97 4.74 5.11 0.57
C GLY A 97 3.41 5.78 0.19
N VAL A 98 2.33 5.00 0.08
CA VAL A 98 1.02 5.50 -0.36
C VAL A 98 -0.05 5.28 0.70
N ALA A 99 -0.31 4.04 1.11
CA ALA A 99 -1.38 3.77 2.06
C ALA A 99 -1.15 4.48 3.41
N CYS A 100 0.09 4.47 3.94
CA CYS A 100 0.52 5.25 5.10
C CYS A 100 1.17 6.59 4.72
N GLY A 101 1.56 6.78 3.46
CA GLY A 101 1.99 8.04 2.89
C GLY A 101 3.40 8.50 3.25
N ILE A 102 4.28 7.62 3.74
CA ILE A 102 5.66 7.98 4.14
C ILE A 102 6.55 8.02 2.90
N GLN A 103 6.94 9.22 2.46
CA GLN A 103 7.77 9.41 1.27
C GLN A 103 8.96 10.33 1.56
N PRO A 104 10.16 10.07 1.01
CA PRO A 104 11.26 11.02 1.10
C PRO A 104 10.94 12.25 0.26
N ALA A 105 10.96 13.43 0.88
CA ALA A 105 10.93 14.71 0.16
C ALA A 105 12.34 15.19 -0.20
N GLU A 106 13.36 14.73 0.55
CA GLU A 106 14.78 14.91 0.27
C GLU A 106 15.53 13.60 0.47
N PRO A 107 16.68 13.41 -0.19
CA PRO A 107 17.48 12.20 -0.07
C PRO A 107 17.75 11.80 1.38
N GLY A 108 17.72 10.49 1.65
CA GLY A 108 17.97 9.94 2.98
C GLY A 108 16.92 10.29 4.04
N PHE A 109 15.71 10.76 3.63
CA PHE A 109 14.67 11.27 4.53
C PHE A 109 15.13 12.50 5.37
N ALA A 110 16.02 13.35 4.84
CA ALA A 110 16.38 14.61 5.48
C ALA A 110 15.16 15.55 5.62
N ARG A 111 14.18 15.39 4.73
CA ARG A 111 12.83 15.92 4.81
C ARG A 111 11.86 14.86 4.35
N VAL A 112 10.69 14.78 4.97
CA VAL A 112 9.68 13.79 4.66
C VAL A 112 8.39 14.43 4.15
N ARG A 113 7.71 13.75 3.23
CA ARG A 113 6.32 14.01 2.86
C ARG A 113 5.45 12.91 3.47
N ILE A 114 4.39 13.28 4.18
CA ILE A 114 3.40 12.37 4.75
C ILE A 114 2.06 12.66 4.09
N ALA A 115 1.62 11.76 3.22
CA ALA A 115 0.41 11.92 2.42
C ALA A 115 -0.36 10.57 2.36
N PRO A 116 -0.98 10.14 3.46
CA PRO A 116 -1.66 8.85 3.51
C PRO A 116 -2.91 8.83 2.62
N LEU A 117 -3.22 7.63 2.13
CA LEU A 117 -4.42 7.32 1.35
C LEU A 117 -5.28 6.30 2.13
N PRO A 118 -6.13 6.74 3.07
CA PRO A 118 -7.01 5.84 3.82
C PRO A 118 -8.06 5.17 2.94
N ASP A 119 -8.52 3.98 3.39
CA ASP A 119 -9.62 3.27 2.74
C ASP A 119 -10.58 2.72 3.81
N PRO A 120 -11.91 2.91 3.66
CA PRO A 120 -12.90 2.55 4.68
C PRO A 120 -13.06 1.02 4.87
N ARG A 121 -12.48 0.19 4.02
CA ARG A 121 -12.46 -1.27 4.18
C ARG A 121 -11.48 -1.73 5.27
N LEU A 122 -10.61 -0.81 5.75
CA LEU A 122 -9.77 -1.01 6.92
C LEU A 122 -10.17 -0.01 8.01
N ASP A 123 -10.25 -0.47 9.26
CA ASP A 123 -10.52 0.41 10.39
C ASP A 123 -9.36 1.37 10.65
N SER A 124 -8.14 0.90 10.45
CA SER A 124 -6.91 1.67 10.69
C SER A 124 -5.71 1.04 9.99
N LEU A 125 -4.69 1.86 9.76
CA LEU A 125 -3.37 1.39 9.31
C LEU A 125 -2.29 2.24 9.97
N GLU A 126 -1.16 1.61 10.27
CA GLU A 126 0.03 2.25 10.81
C GLU A 126 1.27 1.73 10.12
N ALA A 127 2.19 2.64 9.81
CA ALA A 127 3.55 2.30 9.40
C ALA A 127 4.57 3.04 10.26
N VAL A 128 5.64 2.34 10.57
CA VAL A 128 6.81 2.86 11.31
C VAL A 128 8.05 2.58 10.49
N LEU A 129 8.83 3.63 10.21
CA LEU A 129 10.06 3.55 9.44
C LEU A 129 11.22 4.12 10.25
N ASP A 130 12.22 3.29 10.53
CA ASP A 130 13.47 3.76 11.15
C ASP A 130 14.41 4.29 10.08
N THR A 131 14.81 5.55 10.21
CA THR A 131 15.74 6.25 9.30
C THR A 131 17.02 6.64 10.04
N VAL A 132 18.03 7.10 9.30
CA VAL A 132 19.26 7.66 9.89
C VAL A 132 19.02 8.89 10.76
N HIS A 133 17.87 9.56 10.60
CA HIS A 133 17.46 10.74 11.38
C HIS A 133 16.57 10.39 12.58
N GLY A 134 16.15 9.13 12.69
CA GLY A 134 15.23 8.64 13.71
C GLY A 134 13.96 8.02 13.12
N ARG A 135 13.02 7.73 13.98
CA ARG A 135 11.79 7.02 13.66
C ARG A 135 10.72 7.96 13.10
N ILE A 136 10.17 7.59 11.94
CA ILE A 136 8.97 8.19 11.36
C ILE A 136 7.81 7.24 11.64
N ARG A 137 6.67 7.78 12.07
CA ARG A 137 5.42 7.03 12.23
C ARG A 137 4.31 7.77 11.50
N SER A 138 3.50 7.04 10.75
CA SER A 138 2.28 7.54 10.14
C SER A 138 1.17 6.53 10.40
N ALA A 139 0.11 6.99 11.05
CA ALA A 139 -1.06 6.17 11.35
C ALA A 139 -2.34 6.94 11.02
N TRP A 140 -3.34 6.21 10.54
CA TRP A 140 -4.69 6.73 10.39
C TRP A 140 -5.72 5.73 10.92
N LYS A 141 -6.85 6.26 11.38
CA LYS A 141 -7.96 5.47 11.92
C LYS A 141 -9.29 6.15 11.61
N TYR A 142 -10.24 5.38 11.11
CA TYR A 142 -11.63 5.82 11.01
C TYR A 142 -12.27 5.92 12.40
N THR A 143 -13.05 6.97 12.60
CA THR A 143 -13.80 7.26 13.84
C THR A 143 -15.22 7.65 13.47
N GLU A 144 -16.11 7.76 14.45
CA GLU A 144 -17.49 8.25 14.24
C GLU A 144 -17.55 9.68 13.67
N HIS A 145 -16.48 10.47 13.79
CA HIS A 145 -16.43 11.87 13.39
C HIS A 145 -15.55 12.14 12.18
N GLY A 146 -14.99 11.10 11.56
CA GLY A 146 -14.06 11.25 10.43
C GLY A 146 -12.79 10.41 10.60
N ILE A 147 -11.70 10.87 10.01
CA ILE A 147 -10.42 10.16 10.06
C ILE A 147 -9.47 10.90 11.01
N ARG A 148 -8.91 10.15 11.95
CA ARG A 148 -7.84 10.61 12.84
C ARG A 148 -6.50 10.17 12.27
N TYR A 149 -5.53 11.11 12.24
CA TYR A 149 -4.17 10.86 11.82
C TYR A 149 -3.21 11.16 12.96
N GLU A 150 -2.27 10.24 13.20
CA GLU A 150 -1.18 10.38 14.17
C GLU A 150 0.13 10.28 13.41
N ILE A 151 0.97 11.32 13.52
CA ILE A 151 2.20 11.45 12.75
C ILE A 151 3.34 11.85 13.68
N ASP A 152 4.39 11.04 13.72
CA ASP A 152 5.64 11.39 14.38
C ASP A 152 6.74 11.53 13.34
N THR A 153 7.49 12.62 13.40
CA THR A 153 8.60 12.88 12.49
C THR A 153 9.84 13.42 13.20
N PRO A 154 11.02 12.82 12.94
CA PRO A 154 12.29 13.29 13.52
C PRO A 154 12.90 14.48 12.74
N VAL A 155 12.33 14.84 11.59
CA VAL A 155 12.80 15.84 10.63
C VAL A 155 11.65 16.76 10.19
N PRO A 156 11.92 17.89 9.51
CA PRO A 156 10.86 18.70 8.90
C PRO A 156 10.03 17.87 7.93
N ALA A 157 8.70 18.07 7.95
CA ALA A 157 7.77 17.32 7.13
C ALA A 157 6.76 18.20 6.41
N GLU A 158 6.30 17.71 5.24
CA GLU A 158 5.11 18.17 4.55
C GLU A 158 4.00 17.17 4.80
N ILE A 159 2.97 17.56 5.53
CA ILE A 159 1.81 16.72 5.81
C ILE A 159 0.68 17.15 4.88
N VAL A 160 0.17 16.21 4.09
CA VAL A 160 -0.89 16.43 3.10
C VAL A 160 -2.11 15.62 3.50
N LEU A 161 -3.16 16.32 3.95
CA LEU A 161 -4.43 15.72 4.35
C LEU A 161 -5.57 16.50 3.70
N ASP A 162 -6.52 15.82 3.05
CA ASP A 162 -7.66 16.41 2.35
C ASP A 162 -7.25 17.51 1.37
N GLY A 163 -6.17 17.28 0.61
CA GLY A 163 -5.63 18.26 -0.35
C GLY A 163 -4.95 19.48 0.29
N LYS A 164 -4.91 19.59 1.62
CA LYS A 164 -4.24 20.69 2.34
C LYS A 164 -2.83 20.30 2.73
N ILE A 165 -1.87 21.15 2.39
CA ILE A 165 -0.46 20.97 2.74
C ILE A 165 -0.15 21.78 4.01
N ARG A 166 0.50 21.13 4.98
CA ARG A 166 1.01 21.74 6.20
C ARG A 166 2.50 21.41 6.32
N THR A 167 3.33 22.42 6.43
CA THR A 167 4.75 22.26 6.75
C THR A 167 4.93 22.31 8.25
N VAL A 168 5.59 21.30 8.81
CA VAL A 168 5.84 21.15 10.24
C VAL A 168 7.31 20.86 10.53
N GLY A 169 7.77 21.15 11.74
CA GLY A 169 9.09 20.75 12.21
C GLY A 169 9.12 19.30 12.70
N LYS A 170 10.22 18.93 13.38
CA LYS A 170 10.30 17.68 14.16
C LYS A 170 9.25 17.71 15.28
N GLY A 171 8.52 16.61 15.47
CA GLY A 171 7.52 16.49 16.53
C GLY A 171 6.49 15.39 16.30
N SER A 172 5.51 15.35 17.21
CA SER A 172 4.34 14.48 17.15
C SER A 172 3.09 15.33 16.89
N TYR A 173 2.26 14.88 15.97
CA TYR A 173 1.12 15.64 15.48
C TYR A 173 -0.13 14.77 15.45
N LEU A 174 -1.25 15.38 15.82
CA LEU A 174 -2.58 14.78 15.76
C LEU A 174 -3.46 15.66 14.88
N PHE A 175 -4.06 15.05 13.86
CA PHE A 175 -5.02 15.71 12.98
C PHE A 175 -6.32 14.93 12.95
N GLY A 176 -7.42 15.62 12.68
CA GLY A 176 -8.72 15.05 12.38
C GLY A 176 -9.28 15.67 11.10
N THR A 177 -9.93 14.86 10.28
CA THR A 177 -10.71 15.32 9.12
C THR A 177 -12.15 14.86 9.29
N GLN A 178 -13.10 15.65 8.82
CA GLN A 178 -14.50 15.25 8.78
C GLN A 178 -14.76 14.43 7.52
N LEU A 179 -15.59 13.40 7.62
CA LEU A 179 -16.10 12.63 6.48
C LEU A 179 -17.19 13.40 5.74
#